data_301071d67fb6b4ceaa318a6f9f91a97e
#
_entry.id   301071d67fb6b4ceaa318a6f9f91a97e
#
_cell.length_a   1.000
_cell.length_b   1.000
_cell.length_c   1.000
_cell.angle_alpha   90.00
_cell.angle_beta   90.00
_cell.angle_gamma   90.00
#
_symmetry.space_group_name_H-M   'P 1'
#
loop_
_entity.id
_entity.type
_entity.pdbx_description
1 polymer ?
#
loop_
_entity_poly.entity_id
_entity_poly.type
_entity_poly.pdbx_seq_one_letter_code
_entity_poly.pdbx_strand_id
1 'polypeptide(L)'
;RAIGLLWAVSVAVEIAFFWTQGRWFARWNARAWLIAAAGVSVLRFGAMAAFAGSPVVLVLAQMLHAVTFAAHHAACIALIDRYFPGALRGRGQALYTTLGYGASGVLGGLLGGALSERFGFSAVFAVAAAVSVAALGCSWRSRVLAETRGA
;
A
#
# COMPACT_ATOMS: atom_id res chain seq x y z
N ARG A 1 22.08 -6.89 -10.11
CA ARG A 1 21.18 -7.27 -11.23
C ARG A 1 19.83 -7.82 -10.72
N ALA A 2 19.79 -8.73 -9.74
CA ALA A 2 18.54 -9.30 -9.23
C ALA A 2 17.56 -8.24 -8.66
N ILE A 3 18.05 -7.25 -7.90
CA ILE A 3 17.23 -6.18 -7.35
C ILE A 3 16.56 -5.35 -8.45
N GLY A 4 17.31 -5.03 -9.52
CA GLY A 4 16.75 -4.30 -10.67
C GLY A 4 15.65 -5.07 -11.40
N LEU A 5 15.81 -6.40 -11.53
CA LEU A 5 14.78 -7.26 -12.13
C LEU A 5 13.51 -7.33 -11.26
N LEU A 6 13.65 -7.45 -9.96
CA LEU A 6 12.50 -7.42 -9.03
C LEU A 6 11.75 -6.07 -9.12
N TRP A 7 12.48 -4.97 -9.21
CA TRP A 7 11.88 -3.64 -9.45
C TRP A 7 11.15 -3.57 -10.79
N ALA A 8 11.76 -4.08 -11.87
CA ALA A 8 11.14 -4.10 -13.18
C ALA A 8 9.83 -4.91 -13.20
N VAL A 9 9.78 -6.06 -12.52
CA VAL A 9 8.56 -6.85 -12.34
C VAL A 9 7.48 -6.02 -11.63
N SER A 10 7.83 -5.36 -10.52
CA SER A 10 6.92 -4.50 -9.77
C SER A 10 6.29 -3.42 -10.66
N VAL A 11 7.13 -2.66 -11.36
CA VAL A 11 6.69 -1.57 -12.24
C VAL A 11 5.83 -2.09 -13.41
N ALA A 12 6.21 -3.22 -14.02
CA ALA A 12 5.42 -3.80 -15.11
C ALA A 12 4.01 -4.19 -14.66
N VAL A 13 3.87 -4.79 -13.47
CA VAL A 13 2.56 -5.17 -12.91
C VAL A 13 1.76 -3.93 -12.51
N GLU A 14 2.39 -2.87 -12.00
CA GLU A 14 1.74 -1.59 -11.73
C GLU A 14 1.19 -0.94 -13.00
N ILE A 15 1.97 -0.88 -14.07
CA ILE A 15 1.53 -0.34 -15.37
C ILE A 15 0.31 -1.14 -15.87
N ALA A 16 0.36 -2.47 -15.83
CA ALA A 16 -0.76 -3.32 -16.23
C ALA A 16 -2.01 -3.08 -15.36
N PHE A 17 -1.82 -2.87 -14.04
CA PHE A 17 -2.91 -2.53 -13.15
C PHE A 17 -3.53 -1.16 -13.50
N PHE A 18 -2.73 -0.10 -13.66
CA PHE A 18 -3.24 1.22 -14.00
C PHE A 18 -3.94 1.25 -15.36
N TRP A 19 -3.45 0.47 -16.33
CA TRP A 19 -4.12 0.33 -17.63
C TRP A 19 -5.52 -0.30 -17.51
N THR A 20 -5.69 -1.24 -16.58
CA THR A 20 -6.93 -2.01 -16.41
C THR A 20 -7.79 -1.54 -15.23
N GLN A 21 -7.34 -0.54 -14.45
CA GLN A 21 -7.95 -0.13 -13.17
C GLN A 21 -9.45 0.20 -13.27
N GLY A 22 -9.91 0.78 -14.37
CA GLY A 22 -11.32 1.12 -14.57
C GLY A 22 -12.25 -0.09 -14.42
N ARG A 23 -11.81 -1.28 -14.86
CA ARG A 23 -12.58 -2.54 -14.73
C ARG A 23 -12.68 -3.01 -13.28
N TRP A 24 -11.63 -2.79 -12.48
CA TRP A 24 -11.54 -3.22 -11.09
C TRP A 24 -12.31 -2.27 -10.17
N PHE A 25 -12.16 -0.96 -10.38
CA PHE A 25 -12.87 0.06 -9.62
C PHE A 25 -14.36 0.16 -9.95
N ALA A 26 -14.80 -0.37 -11.10
CA ALA A 26 -16.22 -0.54 -11.40
C ALA A 26 -16.91 -1.59 -10.51
N ARG A 27 -16.14 -2.56 -9.98
CA ARG A 27 -16.68 -3.67 -9.16
C ARG A 27 -16.63 -3.39 -7.67
N TRP A 28 -15.61 -2.66 -7.21
CA TRP A 28 -15.36 -2.39 -5.79
C TRP A 28 -15.18 -0.90 -5.56
N ASN A 29 -15.76 -0.39 -4.48
CA ASN A 29 -15.55 1.00 -4.09
C ASN A 29 -14.15 1.23 -3.51
N ALA A 30 -13.73 2.51 -3.45
CA ALA A 30 -12.39 2.88 -2.99
C ALA A 30 -12.06 2.37 -1.57
N ARG A 31 -13.03 2.34 -0.66
CA ARG A 31 -12.80 1.81 0.70
C ARG A 31 -12.59 0.30 0.73
N ALA A 32 -13.30 -0.44 -0.12
CA ALA A 32 -13.06 -1.89 -0.26
C ALA A 32 -11.64 -2.16 -0.79
N TRP A 33 -11.17 -1.34 -1.72
CA TRP A 33 -9.80 -1.41 -2.21
C TRP A 33 -8.75 -1.10 -1.14
N LEU A 34 -8.99 -0.12 -0.25
CA LEU A 34 -8.09 0.15 0.89
C LEU A 34 -7.99 -1.04 1.84
N ILE A 35 -9.12 -1.69 2.14
CA ILE A 35 -9.15 -2.89 2.99
C ILE A 35 -8.41 -4.04 2.31
N ALA A 36 -8.66 -4.28 1.03
CA ALA A 36 -7.96 -5.32 0.27
C ALA A 36 -6.45 -5.06 0.20
N ALA A 37 -6.04 -3.82 -0.09
CA ALA A 37 -4.64 -3.44 -0.14
C ALA A 37 -3.94 -3.63 1.22
N ALA A 38 -4.58 -3.23 2.32
CA ALA A 38 -4.04 -3.43 3.66
C ALA A 38 -3.93 -4.94 4.01
N GLY A 39 -4.95 -5.74 3.69
CA GLY A 39 -4.92 -7.20 3.91
C GLY A 39 -3.82 -7.89 3.09
N VAL A 40 -3.69 -7.54 1.81
CA VAL A 40 -2.60 -8.05 0.96
C VAL A 40 -1.23 -7.59 1.48
N SER A 41 -1.12 -6.37 2.04
CA SER A 41 0.13 -5.90 2.66
C SER A 41 0.54 -6.75 3.87
N VAL A 42 -0.41 -7.15 4.71
CA VAL A 42 -0.15 -8.06 5.84
C VAL A 42 0.44 -9.38 5.33
N LEU A 43 -0.20 -9.99 4.33
CA LEU A 43 0.26 -11.26 3.75
C LEU A 43 1.64 -11.11 3.08
N ARG A 44 1.82 -10.05 2.30
CA ARG A 44 3.05 -9.76 1.57
C ARG A 44 4.23 -9.57 2.52
N PHE A 45 4.09 -8.67 3.49
CA PHE A 45 5.17 -8.38 4.43
C PHE A 45 5.41 -9.53 5.41
N GLY A 46 4.35 -10.24 5.83
CA GLY A 46 4.48 -11.45 6.63
C GLY A 46 5.24 -12.57 5.90
N ALA A 47 4.94 -12.81 4.63
CA ALA A 47 5.68 -13.76 3.81
C ALA A 47 7.15 -13.36 3.63
N MET A 48 7.43 -12.07 3.41
CA MET A 48 8.81 -11.57 3.31
C MET A 48 9.55 -11.67 4.64
N ALA A 49 8.89 -11.45 5.78
CA ALA A 49 9.50 -11.63 7.09
C ALA A 49 9.91 -13.09 7.35
N ALA A 50 9.05 -14.04 6.95
CA ALA A 50 9.28 -15.46 7.19
C ALA A 50 10.20 -16.13 6.16
N PHE A 51 10.17 -15.69 4.89
CA PHE A 51 10.76 -16.42 3.77
C PHE A 51 11.57 -15.52 2.81
N ALA A 52 12.19 -14.43 3.30
CA ALA A 52 12.96 -13.49 2.47
C ALA A 52 14.14 -14.11 1.70
N GLY A 53 14.62 -15.29 2.11
CA GLY A 53 15.64 -16.07 1.39
C GLY A 53 15.12 -16.78 0.14
N SER A 54 13.80 -16.87 -0.07
CA SER A 54 13.20 -17.56 -1.21
C SER A 54 12.99 -16.61 -2.40
N PRO A 55 13.66 -16.84 -3.56
CA PRO A 55 13.44 -16.03 -4.76
C PRO A 55 11.99 -16.05 -5.23
N VAL A 56 11.28 -17.16 -5.06
CA VAL A 56 9.86 -17.30 -5.43
C VAL A 56 9.01 -16.35 -4.60
N VAL A 57 9.22 -16.32 -3.27
CA VAL A 57 8.49 -15.40 -2.38
C VAL A 57 8.77 -13.95 -2.73
N LEU A 58 10.02 -13.61 -3.07
CA LEU A 58 10.37 -12.25 -3.48
C LEU A 58 9.65 -11.84 -4.78
N VAL A 59 9.60 -12.71 -5.79
CA VAL A 59 8.88 -12.41 -7.04
C VAL A 59 7.39 -12.28 -6.80
N LEU A 60 6.75 -13.18 -6.05
CA LEU A 60 5.33 -13.08 -5.70
C LEU A 60 5.03 -11.81 -4.90
N ALA A 61 5.90 -11.43 -3.97
CA ALA A 61 5.77 -10.19 -3.23
C ALA A 61 5.84 -8.95 -4.15
N GLN A 62 6.65 -8.98 -5.22
CA GLN A 62 6.69 -7.89 -6.20
C GLN A 62 5.41 -7.85 -7.07
N MET A 63 4.84 -8.99 -7.42
CA MET A 63 3.54 -9.02 -8.12
C MET A 63 2.41 -8.45 -7.25
N LEU A 64 2.38 -8.80 -5.96
CA LEU A 64 1.42 -8.25 -5.01
C LEU A 64 1.59 -6.75 -4.77
N HIS A 65 2.72 -6.15 -5.18
CA HIS A 65 2.98 -4.72 -5.06
C HIS A 65 1.95 -3.88 -5.84
N ALA A 66 1.46 -4.36 -6.97
CA ALA A 66 0.40 -3.67 -7.70
C ALA A 66 -0.87 -3.46 -6.86
N VAL A 67 -1.25 -4.41 -6.01
CA VAL A 67 -2.40 -4.25 -5.10
C VAL A 67 -2.03 -3.37 -3.91
N THR A 68 -0.87 -3.61 -3.29
CA THR A 68 -0.47 -2.88 -2.08
C THR A 68 -0.04 -1.44 -2.35
N PHE A 69 0.34 -1.11 -3.58
CA PHE A 69 0.73 0.23 -3.99
C PHE A 69 -0.25 0.83 -5.00
N ALA A 70 -0.39 0.27 -6.21
CA ALA A 70 -1.17 0.91 -7.28
C ALA A 70 -2.66 0.97 -6.95
N ALA A 71 -3.27 -0.12 -6.46
CA ALA A 71 -4.68 -0.11 -6.07
C ALA A 71 -4.92 0.78 -4.85
N HIS A 72 -4.03 0.74 -3.85
CA HIS A 72 -4.07 1.64 -2.70
C HIS A 72 -4.00 3.11 -3.12
N HIS A 73 -3.03 3.47 -3.97
CA HIS A 73 -2.87 4.83 -4.49
C HIS A 73 -4.12 5.31 -5.24
N ALA A 74 -4.63 4.51 -6.18
CA ALA A 74 -5.83 4.83 -6.93
C ALA A 74 -7.06 5.02 -6.02
N ALA A 75 -7.20 4.18 -4.98
CA ALA A 75 -8.26 4.32 -4.00
C ALA A 75 -8.13 5.61 -3.16
N CYS A 76 -6.91 5.98 -2.76
CA CYS A 76 -6.66 7.23 -2.05
C CYS A 76 -7.01 8.44 -2.93
N ILE A 77 -6.59 8.46 -4.21
CA ILE A 77 -6.92 9.54 -5.14
C ILE A 77 -8.43 9.66 -5.33
N ALA A 78 -9.15 8.54 -5.48
CA ALA A 78 -10.60 8.55 -5.60
C ALA A 78 -11.30 9.13 -4.35
N LEU A 79 -10.78 8.87 -3.15
CA LEU A 79 -11.29 9.46 -1.92
C LEU A 79 -10.93 10.94 -1.79
N ILE A 80 -9.72 11.35 -2.20
CA ILE A 80 -9.32 12.75 -2.23
C ILE A 80 -10.25 13.55 -3.14
N ASP A 81 -10.53 13.05 -4.34
CA ASP A 81 -11.45 13.70 -5.28
C ASP A 81 -12.87 13.87 -4.69
N ARG A 82 -13.29 12.92 -3.87
CA ARG A 82 -14.59 12.97 -3.18
C ARG A 82 -14.60 13.99 -2.02
N TYR A 83 -13.54 14.04 -1.21
CA TYR A 83 -13.49 14.88 0.00
C TYR A 83 -12.94 16.29 -0.22
N PHE A 84 -12.20 16.50 -1.32
CA PHE A 84 -11.60 17.77 -1.70
C PHE A 84 -12.04 18.16 -3.13
N PRO A 85 -13.33 18.49 -3.35
CA PRO A 85 -13.84 18.78 -4.68
C PRO A 85 -13.31 20.11 -5.23
N GLY A 86 -13.27 20.22 -6.57
CA GLY A 86 -12.96 21.46 -7.28
C GLY A 86 -11.55 22.00 -6.97
N ALA A 87 -11.46 23.26 -6.60
CA ALA A 87 -10.19 23.97 -6.34
C ALA A 87 -9.40 23.39 -5.14
N LEU A 88 -10.03 22.63 -4.25
CA LEU A 88 -9.37 22.00 -3.09
C LEU A 88 -8.65 20.70 -3.44
N ARG A 89 -8.92 20.11 -4.62
CA ARG A 89 -8.31 18.83 -5.03
C ARG A 89 -6.79 18.85 -4.97
N GLY A 90 -6.16 19.90 -5.49
CA GLY A 90 -4.71 20.04 -5.44
C GLY A 90 -4.14 20.08 -4.02
N ARG A 91 -4.85 20.73 -3.08
CA ARG A 91 -4.46 20.74 -1.66
C ARG A 91 -4.58 19.36 -1.03
N GLY A 92 -5.66 18.63 -1.31
CA GLY A 92 -5.84 17.26 -0.86
C GLY A 92 -4.73 16.33 -1.36
N GLN A 93 -4.37 16.44 -2.63
CA GLN A 93 -3.28 15.66 -3.22
C GLN A 93 -1.92 16.03 -2.62
N ALA A 94 -1.65 17.32 -2.39
CA ALA A 94 -0.43 17.78 -1.73
C ALA A 94 -0.30 17.22 -0.31
N LEU A 95 -1.37 17.27 0.50
CA LEU A 95 -1.39 16.67 1.83
C LEU A 95 -1.12 15.16 1.79
N TYR A 96 -1.79 14.45 0.88
CA TYR A 96 -1.58 13.02 0.70
C TYR A 96 -0.14 12.70 0.32
N THR A 97 0.45 13.43 -0.63
CA THR A 97 1.82 13.20 -1.07
C THR A 97 2.82 13.51 0.05
N THR A 98 2.64 14.63 0.76
CA THR A 98 3.56 15.06 1.82
C THR A 98 3.50 14.11 3.02
N LEU A 99 2.32 13.74 3.49
CA LEU A 99 2.17 12.88 4.66
C LEU A 99 2.31 11.40 4.31
N GLY A 100 1.67 10.97 3.21
CA GLY A 100 1.63 9.56 2.81
C GLY A 100 2.94 9.04 2.22
N TYR A 101 3.70 9.87 1.52
CA TYR A 101 4.98 9.48 0.93
C TYR A 101 6.18 10.19 1.57
N GLY A 102 6.09 11.50 1.76
CA GLY A 102 7.21 12.29 2.30
C GLY A 102 7.53 11.89 3.74
N ALA A 103 6.63 12.19 4.67
CA ALA A 103 6.87 11.91 6.09
C ALA A 103 7.01 10.41 6.36
N SER A 104 6.15 9.57 5.78
CA SER A 104 6.22 8.12 5.95
C SER A 104 7.49 7.51 5.33
N GLY A 105 7.98 8.06 4.21
CA GLY A 105 9.23 7.64 3.57
C GLY A 105 10.46 7.94 4.44
N VAL A 106 10.51 9.14 5.02
CA VAL A 106 11.59 9.52 5.95
C VAL A 106 11.57 8.62 7.20
N LEU A 107 10.41 8.49 7.84
CA LEU A 107 10.28 7.65 9.05
C LEU A 107 10.58 6.18 8.74
N GLY A 108 10.04 5.66 7.64
CA GLY A 108 10.27 4.28 7.19
C GLY A 108 11.73 4.01 6.85
N GLY A 109 12.43 4.97 6.22
CA GLY A 109 13.84 4.87 5.92
C GLY A 109 14.70 4.85 7.19
N LEU A 110 14.48 5.80 8.11
CA LEU A 110 15.23 5.88 9.37
C LEU A 110 15.00 4.65 10.26
N LEU A 111 13.73 4.31 10.51
CA LEU A 111 13.38 3.17 11.36
C LEU A 111 13.76 1.84 10.71
N GLY A 112 13.52 1.71 9.39
CA GLY A 112 13.89 0.52 8.64
C GLY A 112 15.39 0.30 8.59
N GLY A 113 16.18 1.37 8.40
CA GLY A 113 17.65 1.32 8.50
C GLY A 113 18.11 0.83 9.86
N ALA A 114 17.67 1.48 10.94
CA ALA A 114 18.03 1.09 12.30
C ALA A 114 17.61 -0.34 12.68
N LEU A 115 16.42 -0.76 12.23
CA LEU A 115 15.95 -2.13 12.45
C LEU A 115 16.76 -3.16 11.67
N SER A 116 17.08 -2.86 10.39
CA SER A 116 17.85 -3.78 9.56
C SER A 116 19.28 -3.99 10.07
N GLU A 117 19.90 -2.93 10.59
CA GLU A 117 21.24 -3.01 11.17
C GLU A 117 21.27 -3.86 12.46
N ARG A 118 20.24 -3.76 13.30
CA ARG A 118 20.20 -4.45 14.59
C ARG A 118 19.63 -5.86 14.55
N PHE A 119 18.61 -6.06 13.72
CA PHE A 119 17.78 -7.27 13.76
C PHE A 119 17.61 -7.94 12.38
N GLY A 120 18.23 -7.36 11.34
CA GLY A 120 18.14 -7.87 9.97
C GLY A 120 16.82 -7.52 9.26
N PHE A 121 16.78 -7.84 7.97
CA PHE A 121 15.63 -7.50 7.10
C PHE A 121 14.31 -8.17 7.50
N SER A 122 14.35 -9.39 8.04
CA SER A 122 13.14 -10.08 8.51
C SER A 122 12.39 -9.28 9.56
N ALA A 123 13.11 -8.61 10.48
CA ALA A 123 12.50 -7.75 11.48
C ALA A 123 11.82 -6.52 10.87
N VAL A 124 12.43 -5.91 9.85
CA VAL A 124 11.82 -4.78 9.12
C VAL A 124 10.49 -5.19 8.51
N PHE A 125 10.44 -6.35 7.84
CA PHE A 125 9.20 -6.84 7.23
C PHE A 125 8.17 -7.31 8.27
N ALA A 126 8.59 -7.84 9.42
CA ALA A 126 7.68 -8.17 10.51
C ALA A 126 7.01 -6.90 11.09
N VAL A 127 7.76 -5.82 11.29
CA VAL A 127 7.22 -4.52 11.72
C VAL A 127 6.30 -3.96 10.64
N ALA A 128 6.67 -4.04 9.36
CA ALA A 128 5.80 -3.60 8.25
C ALA A 128 4.49 -4.39 8.21
N ALA A 129 4.52 -5.70 8.48
CA ALA A 129 3.31 -6.52 8.59
C ALA A 129 2.43 -6.08 9.77
N ALA A 130 3.02 -5.80 10.95
CA ALA A 130 2.29 -5.31 12.12
C ALA A 130 1.63 -3.95 11.85
N VAL A 131 2.34 -3.01 11.22
CA VAL A 131 1.78 -1.72 10.79
C VAL A 131 0.65 -1.92 9.78
N SER A 132 0.77 -2.89 8.87
CA SER A 132 -0.28 -3.22 7.91
C SER A 132 -1.55 -3.79 8.58
N VAL A 133 -1.42 -4.53 9.69
CA VAL A 133 -2.57 -4.97 10.51
C VAL A 133 -3.29 -3.76 11.11
N ALA A 134 -2.55 -2.79 11.65
CA ALA A 134 -3.15 -1.56 12.16
C ALA A 134 -3.86 -0.77 11.04
N ALA A 135 -3.23 -0.66 9.85
CA ALA A 135 -3.82 -0.02 8.67
C ALA A 135 -5.11 -0.74 8.21
N LEU A 136 -5.14 -2.08 8.26
CA LEU A 136 -6.33 -2.88 7.96
C LEU A 136 -7.48 -2.55 8.93
N GLY A 137 -7.19 -2.49 10.23
CA GLY A 137 -8.17 -2.12 11.25
C GLY A 137 -8.73 -0.71 11.05
N CYS A 138 -7.85 0.27 10.76
CA CYS A 138 -8.25 1.65 10.46
C CYS A 138 -9.12 1.73 9.19
N SER A 139 -8.75 1.01 8.14
CA SER A 139 -9.50 0.97 6.87
C SER A 139 -10.89 0.36 7.06
N TRP A 140 -10.98 -0.73 7.83
CA TRP A 140 -12.25 -1.36 8.18
C TRP A 140 -13.15 -0.42 8.99
N ARG A 141 -12.60 0.20 10.04
CA ARG A 141 -13.34 1.17 10.86
C ARG A 141 -13.84 2.36 10.03
N SER A 142 -13.02 2.87 9.13
CA SER A 142 -13.40 3.96 8.21
C SER A 142 -14.57 3.59 7.31
N ARG A 143 -14.65 2.33 6.86
CA ARG A 143 -15.76 1.82 6.08
C ARG A 143 -17.04 1.77 6.91
N VAL A 144 -16.98 1.14 8.09
CA VAL A 144 -18.14 1.02 9.01
C VAL A 144 -18.71 2.40 9.38
N LEU A 145 -17.84 3.35 9.75
CA LEU A 145 -18.26 4.71 10.09
C LEU A 145 -18.89 5.48 8.91
N ALA A 146 -18.51 5.14 7.68
CA ALA A 146 -19.12 5.77 6.51
C ALA A 146 -20.49 5.16 6.18
N GLU A 147 -20.67 3.88 6.41
CA GLU A 147 -21.94 3.20 6.24
C GLU A 147 -22.98 3.70 7.28
N THR A 148 -22.56 3.90 8.53
CA THR A 148 -23.44 4.42 9.60
C THR A 148 -23.82 5.90 9.45
N ARG A 149 -23.00 6.71 8.73
CA ARG A 149 -23.31 8.13 8.49
C ARG A 149 -24.07 8.39 7.19
N GLY A 150 -24.20 7.42 6.33
CA GLY A 150 -24.92 7.49 5.06
C GLY A 150 -26.30 6.85 5.12
N ALA A 151 -26.65 6.27 6.27
CA ALA A 151 -27.99 5.79 6.62
C ALA A 151 -28.71 6.85 7.47
#